data_5661b72bc695c0d41bd207f9d1be46f8
#
_entry.id   5661b72bc695c0d41bd207f9d1be46f8
#
_cell.length_a   1.000
_cell.length_b   1.000
_cell.length_c   1.000
_cell.angle_alpha   90.00
_cell.angle_beta   90.00
_cell.angle_gamma   90.00
#
_symmetry.space_group_name_H-M   'P 1'
#
loop_
_entity.id
_entity.type
_entity.pdbx_description
1 polymer ?
#
loop_
_entity_poly.entity_id
_entity_poly.type
_entity_poly.pdbx_seq_one_letter_code
_entity_poly.pdbx_strand_id
1 'polypeptide(L)'
;MSEEKINDYPNITECENVSDENTEGAKKVKRSFREAFFKFCPLACVVFFALGIISFAVHMIAVASPDFADFITKYVASGVRFTLAKLTGWIPFSLAEMIIIILPLILVALIVIGIKVVRSNKKYAYSRYICTLLSIIVTFYSLFVFTLGTGYQGRTLYEKLGVEKPKYEDSSDLLALCEYLRDNAKECAKDITFNELTGSVMPYSRDELNDLLNDACIKAAEKYDFISPLRSNFKHVILSHYMTYTHISGVYTYYTGESNINTNFPDYTLPYTAAHEMAHQRGIAPENEANFVAYLICMESDDNYIRYSAYLNLLEYVQSTLYKADKSAYSAFSYTLGEEIYLEFRAYNAFFDEYRQNVVANVSQAVNDTYLKAQGQSAGTISYSLVVGLAIAYLDY
;
A
#
# COMPACT_ATOMS: atom_id res chain seq x y z
N MET A 1 90.63 6.59 -53.19
CA MET A 1 90.98 5.33 -52.57
C MET A 1 90.13 5.32 -51.29
N SER A 2 89.09 4.58 -51.45
CA SER A 2 88.48 3.46 -50.72
C SER A 2 87.65 3.93 -49.52
N GLU A 3 86.38 3.86 -49.67
CA GLU A 3 85.42 2.78 -49.17
C GLU A 3 85.06 3.01 -47.71
N GLU A 4 83.88 3.41 -47.53
CA GLU A 4 82.62 2.62 -47.27
C GLU A 4 82.55 2.00 -45.90
N LYS A 5 81.56 2.37 -45.15
CA LYS A 5 80.71 1.41 -44.39
C LYS A 5 79.39 1.98 -44.05
N ILE A 6 78.47 1.22 -44.49
CA ILE A 6 77.06 1.14 -44.52
C ILE A 6 76.40 1.07 -43.08
N ASN A 7 75.28 1.72 -42.99
CA ASN A 7 74.20 1.63 -42.02
C ASN A 7 73.96 0.27 -41.36
N ASP A 8 73.73 0.31 -40.07
CA ASP A 8 72.86 -0.65 -39.34
C ASP A 8 71.73 0.11 -38.70
N TYR A 9 70.50 -0.08 -39.23
CA TYR A 9 69.22 0.29 -38.54
C TYR A 9 68.76 -0.90 -37.73
N PRO A 10 68.41 -0.72 -36.46
CA PRO A 10 67.84 -1.82 -35.67
C PRO A 10 66.38 -2.05 -36.09
N ASN A 11 66.02 -3.31 -36.21
CA ASN A 11 64.78 -3.91 -36.65
C ASN A 11 63.62 -3.46 -35.79
N ILE A 12 62.53 -3.01 -36.43
CA ILE A 12 61.20 -2.66 -35.83
C ILE A 12 60.40 -3.96 -35.58
N THR A 13 60.82 -4.80 -34.67
CA THR A 13 60.04 -6.02 -34.28
C THR A 13 59.84 -6.18 -32.79
N GLU A 14 60.24 -5.20 -31.94
CA GLU A 14 60.06 -5.30 -30.50
C GLU A 14 58.87 -4.48 -29.92
N CYS A 15 58.09 -3.74 -30.71
CA CYS A 15 57.00 -2.90 -30.21
C CYS A 15 55.63 -3.63 -30.10
N GLU A 16 55.49 -4.83 -30.66
CA GLU A 16 54.19 -5.55 -30.60
C GLU A 16 53.98 -6.41 -29.33
N ASN A 17 55.04 -6.80 -28.64
CA ASN A 17 54.92 -7.67 -27.46
C ASN A 17 54.65 -6.93 -26.13
N VAL A 18 54.90 -5.61 -26.04
CA VAL A 18 54.68 -4.84 -24.81
C VAL A 18 53.21 -4.47 -24.59
N SER A 19 52.41 -4.35 -25.66
CA SER A 19 50.99 -4.07 -25.57
C SER A 19 50.15 -5.28 -25.15
N ASP A 20 50.57 -6.49 -25.53
CA ASP A 20 49.85 -7.73 -25.22
C ASP A 20 50.08 -8.21 -23.78
N GLU A 21 51.32 -8.11 -23.26
CA GLU A 21 51.58 -8.43 -21.85
C GLU A 21 50.84 -7.49 -20.86
N ASN A 22 50.75 -6.20 -21.17
CA ASN A 22 50.01 -5.23 -20.35
C ASN A 22 48.50 -5.47 -20.43
N THR A 23 47.95 -5.87 -21.57
CA THR A 23 46.53 -6.22 -21.72
C THR A 23 46.17 -7.57 -21.05
N GLU A 24 47.05 -8.54 -21.12
CA GLU A 24 46.90 -9.84 -20.49
C GLU A 24 47.03 -9.75 -18.95
N GLY A 25 48.01 -8.97 -18.48
CA GLY A 25 48.17 -8.62 -17.07
C GLY A 25 46.96 -7.88 -16.49
N ALA A 26 46.40 -6.90 -17.21
CA ALA A 26 45.20 -6.18 -16.81
C ALA A 26 43.96 -7.05 -16.84
N LYS A 27 43.81 -7.96 -17.80
CA LYS A 27 42.72 -8.97 -17.84
C LYS A 27 42.84 -9.97 -16.68
N LYS A 28 44.05 -10.41 -16.34
CA LYS A 28 44.31 -11.35 -15.23
C LYS A 28 44.04 -10.71 -13.86
N VAL A 29 44.42 -9.43 -13.68
CA VAL A 29 44.09 -8.64 -12.47
C VAL A 29 42.62 -8.40 -12.36
N LYS A 30 41.89 -8.00 -13.42
CA LYS A 30 40.43 -7.84 -13.44
C LYS A 30 39.69 -9.14 -13.14
N ARG A 31 40.14 -10.29 -13.66
CA ARG A 31 39.56 -11.59 -13.40
C ARG A 31 39.73 -12.00 -11.93
N SER A 32 40.90 -11.80 -11.36
CA SER A 32 41.21 -12.07 -9.94
C SER A 32 40.37 -11.19 -9.03
N PHE A 33 40.20 -9.89 -9.31
CA PHE A 33 39.37 -8.98 -8.55
C PHE A 33 37.89 -9.40 -8.57
N ARG A 34 37.36 -9.71 -9.78
CA ARG A 34 35.99 -10.17 -9.94
C ARG A 34 35.70 -11.45 -9.15
N GLU A 35 36.61 -12.43 -9.20
CA GLU A 35 36.48 -13.67 -8.44
C GLU A 35 36.51 -13.43 -6.94
N ALA A 36 37.38 -12.56 -6.44
CA ALA A 36 37.49 -12.18 -5.03
C ALA A 36 36.22 -11.42 -4.58
N PHE A 37 35.69 -10.52 -5.39
CA PHE A 37 34.47 -9.76 -5.12
C PHE A 37 33.27 -10.67 -4.96
N PHE A 38 33.03 -11.62 -5.87
CA PHE A 38 31.89 -12.55 -5.75
C PHE A 38 32.06 -13.60 -4.66
N LYS A 39 33.27 -13.82 -4.15
CA LYS A 39 33.46 -14.57 -2.89
C LYS A 39 33.01 -13.78 -1.67
N PHE A 40 33.21 -12.45 -1.69
CA PHE A 40 32.78 -11.53 -0.63
C PHE A 40 31.28 -11.24 -0.68
N CYS A 41 30.74 -10.86 -1.87
CA CYS A 41 29.34 -10.54 -2.10
C CYS A 41 28.76 -11.47 -3.17
N PRO A 42 27.75 -12.31 -2.85
CA PRO A 42 27.11 -13.19 -3.83
C PRO A 42 26.52 -12.40 -5.01
N LEU A 43 26.58 -12.96 -6.22
CA LEU A 43 26.02 -12.33 -7.42
C LEU A 43 24.54 -11.95 -7.25
N ALA A 44 23.76 -12.82 -6.60
CA ALA A 44 22.35 -12.52 -6.29
C ALA A 44 22.20 -11.23 -5.46
N CYS A 45 23.05 -11.03 -4.42
CA CYS A 45 23.02 -9.80 -3.63
C CYS A 45 23.36 -8.56 -4.47
N VAL A 46 24.31 -8.69 -5.39
CA VAL A 46 24.67 -7.58 -6.32
C VAL A 46 23.50 -7.19 -7.20
N VAL A 47 22.73 -8.16 -7.70
CA VAL A 47 21.51 -7.90 -8.50
C VAL A 47 20.47 -7.15 -7.66
N PHE A 48 20.22 -7.58 -6.42
CA PHE A 48 19.28 -6.89 -5.54
C PHE A 48 19.76 -5.48 -5.13
N PHE A 49 21.06 -5.29 -4.92
CA PHE A 49 21.60 -3.95 -4.67
C PHE A 49 21.46 -3.03 -5.89
N ALA A 50 21.70 -3.55 -7.10
CA ALA A 50 21.47 -2.79 -8.32
C ALA A 50 19.99 -2.41 -8.47
N LEU A 51 19.07 -3.34 -8.21
CA LEU A 51 17.63 -3.05 -8.17
C LEU A 51 17.32 -1.96 -7.13
N GLY A 52 17.91 -2.04 -5.93
CA GLY A 52 17.75 -1.01 -4.90
C GLY A 52 18.20 0.38 -5.32
N ILE A 53 19.33 0.47 -6.04
CA ILE A 53 19.82 1.75 -6.59
C ILE A 53 18.82 2.29 -7.62
N ILE A 54 18.30 1.44 -8.50
CA ILE A 54 17.27 1.82 -9.49
C ILE A 54 16.01 2.29 -8.75
N SER A 55 15.55 1.54 -7.75
CA SER A 55 14.37 1.89 -6.94
C SER A 55 14.54 3.24 -6.24
N PHE A 56 15.74 3.49 -5.69
CA PHE A 56 16.06 4.77 -5.06
C PHE A 56 16.03 5.92 -6.07
N ALA A 57 16.62 5.74 -7.25
CA ALA A 57 16.58 6.74 -8.31
C ALA A 57 15.15 7.03 -8.77
N VAL A 58 14.34 5.98 -8.99
CA VAL A 58 12.91 6.12 -9.34
C VAL A 58 12.16 6.87 -8.26
N HIS A 59 12.37 6.53 -6.98
CA HIS A 59 11.74 7.23 -5.86
C HIS A 59 12.12 8.72 -5.83
N MET A 60 13.39 9.05 -5.97
CA MET A 60 13.84 10.46 -5.97
C MET A 60 13.26 11.27 -7.14
N ILE A 61 13.14 10.67 -8.32
CA ILE A 61 12.52 11.32 -9.48
C ILE A 61 11.00 11.47 -9.24
N ALA A 62 10.34 10.47 -8.66
CA ALA A 62 8.92 10.53 -8.32
C ALA A 62 8.62 11.66 -7.32
N VAL A 63 9.44 11.83 -6.28
CA VAL A 63 9.33 12.95 -5.32
C VAL A 63 9.46 14.31 -6.02
N ALA A 64 10.28 14.41 -7.06
CA ALA A 64 10.52 15.66 -7.80
C ALA A 64 9.48 15.94 -8.91
N SER A 65 8.74 14.92 -9.36
CA SER A 65 7.82 15.02 -10.50
C SER A 65 6.59 14.14 -10.29
N PRO A 66 5.42 14.73 -9.92
CA PRO A 66 4.15 14.02 -9.79
C PRO A 66 3.72 13.32 -11.09
N ASP A 67 4.00 13.90 -12.26
CA ASP A 67 3.70 13.26 -13.56
C ASP A 67 4.50 11.97 -13.77
N PHE A 68 5.77 11.99 -13.38
CA PHE A 68 6.60 10.79 -13.43
C PHE A 68 6.12 9.74 -12.42
N ALA A 69 5.72 10.17 -11.22
CA ALA A 69 5.16 9.28 -10.21
C ALA A 69 3.88 8.60 -10.70
N ASP A 70 2.96 9.35 -11.32
CA ASP A 70 1.73 8.81 -11.92
C ASP A 70 2.05 7.85 -13.08
N PHE A 71 3.03 8.19 -13.94
CA PHE A 71 3.47 7.30 -15.02
C PHE A 71 4.00 5.96 -14.46
N ILE A 72 4.90 5.99 -13.47
CA ILE A 72 5.42 4.77 -12.85
C ILE A 72 4.30 3.99 -12.16
N THR A 73 3.42 4.66 -11.42
CA THR A 73 2.31 4.02 -10.70
C THR A 73 1.34 3.32 -11.64
N LYS A 74 1.01 3.95 -12.78
CA LYS A 74 0.04 3.45 -13.77
C LYS A 74 0.62 2.34 -14.64
N TYR A 75 1.85 2.46 -15.14
CA TYR A 75 2.39 1.58 -16.19
C TYR A 75 3.41 0.55 -15.68
N VAL A 76 4.21 0.88 -14.66
CA VAL A 76 5.25 -0.01 -14.16
C VAL A 76 4.81 -0.72 -12.88
N ALA A 77 4.42 0.06 -11.87
CA ALA A 77 4.03 -0.47 -10.57
C ALA A 77 2.73 -1.31 -10.65
N SER A 78 1.80 -0.96 -11.55
CA SER A 78 0.60 -1.79 -11.83
C SER A 78 0.95 -3.21 -12.27
N GLY A 79 1.99 -3.38 -13.09
CA GLY A 79 2.48 -4.70 -13.50
C GLY A 79 3.04 -5.52 -12.33
N VAL A 80 3.75 -4.87 -11.39
CA VAL A 80 4.24 -5.52 -10.18
C VAL A 80 3.08 -5.93 -9.28
N ARG A 81 2.13 -5.01 -9.00
CA ARG A 81 0.93 -5.30 -8.21
C ARG A 81 0.09 -6.41 -8.81
N PHE A 82 -0.14 -6.38 -10.14
CA PHE A 82 -0.84 -7.44 -10.85
C PHE A 82 -0.15 -8.80 -10.67
N THR A 83 1.17 -8.84 -10.84
CA THR A 83 1.96 -10.07 -10.71
C THR A 83 1.86 -10.63 -9.28
N LEU A 84 2.05 -9.80 -8.26
CA LEU A 84 1.93 -10.22 -6.87
C LEU A 84 0.52 -10.70 -6.55
N ALA A 85 -0.51 -9.94 -6.90
CA ALA A 85 -1.91 -10.32 -6.67
C ALA A 85 -2.28 -11.65 -7.35
N LYS A 86 -1.74 -11.94 -8.55
CA LYS A 86 -1.95 -13.23 -9.23
C LYS A 86 -1.19 -14.36 -8.57
N LEU A 87 0.05 -14.12 -8.13
CA LEU A 87 0.86 -15.13 -7.44
C LEU A 87 0.29 -15.53 -6.08
N THR A 88 -0.34 -14.59 -5.36
CA THR A 88 -0.93 -14.84 -4.04
C THR A 88 -2.43 -15.16 -4.12
N GLY A 89 -3.09 -14.78 -5.20
CA GLY A 89 -4.55 -14.89 -5.38
C GLY A 89 -5.11 -16.31 -5.26
N TRP A 90 -4.35 -17.35 -5.64
CA TRP A 90 -4.77 -18.75 -5.53
C TRP A 90 -4.61 -19.32 -4.11
N ILE A 91 -3.89 -18.64 -3.21
CA ILE A 91 -3.71 -19.06 -1.82
C ILE A 91 -5.00 -18.70 -1.06
N PRO A 92 -5.67 -19.63 -0.35
CA PRO A 92 -6.97 -19.36 0.27
C PRO A 92 -6.90 -18.59 1.59
N PHE A 93 -5.72 -18.23 2.07
CA PHE A 93 -5.48 -17.48 3.31
C PHE A 93 -4.49 -16.33 3.08
N SER A 94 -4.36 -15.43 4.04
CA SER A 94 -3.40 -14.33 3.99
C SER A 94 -1.97 -14.84 4.16
N LEU A 95 -1.15 -14.69 3.11
CA LEU A 95 0.28 -14.98 3.17
C LEU A 95 1.00 -13.97 4.08
N ALA A 96 0.56 -12.71 4.07
CA ALA A 96 1.10 -11.69 4.96
C ALA A 96 0.90 -12.04 6.43
N GLU A 97 -0.28 -12.53 6.80
CA GLU A 97 -0.58 -13.00 8.16
C GLU A 97 0.34 -14.18 8.54
N MET A 98 0.50 -15.15 7.65
CA MET A 98 1.40 -16.28 7.88
C MET A 98 2.85 -15.83 8.10
N ILE A 99 3.33 -14.86 7.33
CA ILE A 99 4.66 -14.29 7.50
C ILE A 99 4.79 -13.63 8.88
N ILE A 100 3.78 -12.88 9.33
CA ILE A 100 3.77 -12.23 10.67
C ILE A 100 3.80 -13.29 11.77
N ILE A 101 3.00 -14.34 11.68
CA ILE A 101 2.95 -15.44 12.68
C ILE A 101 4.30 -16.16 12.80
N ILE A 102 4.96 -16.43 11.68
CA ILE A 102 6.25 -17.13 11.68
C ILE A 102 7.46 -16.20 11.86
N LEU A 103 7.26 -14.87 11.83
CA LEU A 103 8.33 -13.87 11.92
C LEU A 103 9.22 -14.06 13.17
N PRO A 104 8.71 -14.33 14.39
CA PRO A 104 9.56 -14.59 15.56
C PRO A 104 10.49 -15.78 15.34
N LEU A 105 10.03 -16.85 14.70
CA LEU A 105 10.86 -18.03 14.39
C LEU A 105 11.92 -17.70 13.33
N ILE A 106 11.56 -16.90 12.33
CA ILE A 106 12.51 -16.41 11.30
C ILE A 106 13.63 -15.60 11.99
N LEU A 107 13.27 -14.67 12.88
CA LEU A 107 14.25 -13.85 13.59
C LEU A 107 15.19 -14.69 14.46
N VAL A 108 14.64 -15.65 15.20
CA VAL A 108 15.48 -16.61 15.99
C VAL A 108 16.41 -17.40 15.07
N ALA A 109 15.91 -17.90 13.93
CA ALA A 109 16.72 -18.63 12.97
C ALA A 109 17.86 -17.75 12.40
N LEU A 110 17.57 -16.50 12.05
CA LEU A 110 18.59 -15.56 11.59
C LEU A 110 19.66 -15.31 12.67
N ILE A 111 19.28 -15.12 13.93
CA ILE A 111 20.24 -14.96 15.03
C ILE A 111 21.13 -16.19 15.16
N VAL A 112 20.54 -17.39 15.18
CA VAL A 112 21.29 -18.67 15.30
C VAL A 112 22.25 -18.85 14.11
N ILE A 113 21.79 -18.57 12.90
CA ILE A 113 22.65 -18.59 11.70
C ILE A 113 23.80 -17.58 11.85
N GLY A 114 23.51 -16.35 12.28
CA GLY A 114 24.50 -15.31 12.51
C GLY A 114 25.59 -15.76 13.50
N ILE A 115 25.19 -16.35 14.64
CA ILE A 115 26.12 -16.90 15.65
C ILE A 115 27.00 -18.02 15.03
N LYS A 116 26.39 -18.94 14.26
CA LYS A 116 27.13 -20.01 13.58
C LYS A 116 28.13 -19.45 12.56
N VAL A 117 27.74 -18.42 11.82
CA VAL A 117 28.59 -17.74 10.82
C VAL A 117 29.77 -17.06 11.49
N VAL A 118 29.54 -16.31 12.58
CA VAL A 118 30.62 -15.64 13.33
C VAL A 118 31.61 -16.65 13.93
N ARG A 119 31.10 -17.80 14.44
CA ARG A 119 31.94 -18.88 14.99
C ARG A 119 32.63 -19.72 13.92
N SER A 120 32.19 -19.61 12.67
CA SER A 120 32.81 -20.35 11.57
C SER A 120 34.10 -19.66 11.12
N ASN A 121 35.23 -20.36 11.09
CA ASN A 121 36.49 -19.81 10.55
C ASN A 121 36.51 -19.75 9.01
N LYS A 122 35.31 -19.79 8.34
CA LYS A 122 35.23 -19.73 6.89
C LYS A 122 35.42 -18.30 6.40
N LYS A 123 36.45 -18.07 5.59
CA LYS A 123 36.71 -16.77 4.95
C LYS A 123 35.47 -16.31 4.18
N TYR A 124 35.07 -15.08 4.34
CA TYR A 124 33.91 -14.43 3.70
C TYR A 124 32.52 -14.91 4.21
N ALA A 125 32.37 -15.85 5.15
CA ALA A 125 31.06 -16.28 5.62
C ALA A 125 30.27 -15.12 6.24
N TYR A 126 30.92 -14.30 7.08
CA TYR A 126 30.32 -13.13 7.70
C TYR A 126 29.86 -12.08 6.67
N SER A 127 30.75 -11.71 5.72
CA SER A 127 30.39 -10.72 4.69
C SER A 127 29.22 -11.18 3.82
N ARG A 128 29.19 -12.45 3.43
CA ARG A 128 28.06 -13.03 2.67
C ARG A 128 26.76 -12.98 3.46
N TYR A 129 26.79 -13.28 4.75
CA TYR A 129 25.64 -13.20 5.63
C TYR A 129 25.09 -11.77 5.71
N ILE A 130 25.96 -10.78 5.97
CA ILE A 130 25.56 -9.37 6.01
C ILE A 130 25.02 -8.90 4.65
N CYS A 131 25.68 -9.22 3.53
CA CYS A 131 25.19 -8.89 2.19
C CYS A 131 23.79 -9.50 1.95
N THR A 132 23.54 -10.73 2.42
CA THR A 132 22.22 -11.36 2.30
C THR A 132 21.17 -10.61 3.11
N LEU A 133 21.43 -10.26 4.36
CA LEU A 133 20.49 -9.49 5.18
C LEU A 133 20.18 -8.12 4.56
N LEU A 134 21.21 -7.41 4.11
CA LEU A 134 21.04 -6.11 3.45
C LEU A 134 20.26 -6.25 2.13
N SER A 135 20.50 -7.31 1.35
CA SER A 135 19.75 -7.53 0.11
C SER A 135 18.27 -7.82 0.35
N ILE A 136 17.91 -8.47 1.46
CA ILE A 136 16.52 -8.66 1.88
C ILE A 136 15.87 -7.30 2.17
N ILE A 137 16.51 -6.44 2.97
CA ILE A 137 16.01 -5.09 3.29
C ILE A 137 15.81 -4.28 2.00
N VAL A 138 16.81 -4.30 1.11
CA VAL A 138 16.73 -3.59 -0.18
C VAL A 138 15.63 -4.13 -1.08
N THR A 139 15.36 -5.43 -1.02
CA THR A 139 14.24 -6.04 -1.77
C THR A 139 12.89 -5.53 -1.26
N PHE A 140 12.68 -5.48 0.06
CA PHE A 140 11.46 -4.90 0.64
C PHE A 140 11.28 -3.43 0.28
N TYR A 141 12.36 -2.64 0.32
CA TYR A 141 12.34 -1.25 -0.14
C TYR A 141 11.96 -1.14 -1.62
N SER A 142 12.55 -1.97 -2.48
CA SER A 142 12.25 -1.97 -3.92
C SER A 142 10.78 -2.38 -4.19
N LEU A 143 10.28 -3.39 -3.50
CA LEU A 143 8.87 -3.77 -3.57
C LEU A 143 7.98 -2.61 -3.12
N PHE A 144 8.29 -1.95 -2.01
CA PHE A 144 7.55 -0.78 -1.56
C PHE A 144 7.47 0.31 -2.63
N VAL A 145 8.61 0.70 -3.21
CA VAL A 145 8.66 1.75 -4.25
C VAL A 145 7.80 1.37 -5.46
N PHE A 146 7.90 0.12 -5.95
CA PHE A 146 7.20 -0.35 -7.15
C PHE A 146 5.80 -0.92 -6.89
N THR A 147 5.26 -0.84 -5.68
CA THR A 147 3.86 -1.23 -5.42
C THR A 147 3.04 -0.09 -4.87
N LEU A 148 3.55 0.65 -3.86
CA LEU A 148 2.81 1.67 -3.14
C LEU A 148 3.53 3.04 -3.11
N GLY A 149 4.86 3.04 -2.96
CA GLY A 149 5.65 4.23 -2.66
C GLY A 149 5.53 5.35 -3.70
N THR A 150 5.47 5.02 -5.00
CA THR A 150 5.27 6.02 -6.06
C THR A 150 3.86 6.62 -6.03
N GLY A 151 2.86 5.89 -5.54
CA GLY A 151 1.49 6.39 -5.41
C GLY A 151 1.34 7.56 -4.43
N TYR A 152 2.24 7.67 -3.41
CA TYR A 152 2.25 8.82 -2.50
C TYR A 152 2.75 10.12 -3.14
N GLN A 153 3.45 10.03 -4.27
CA GLN A 153 4.15 11.15 -4.90
C GLN A 153 3.44 11.66 -6.16
N GLY A 154 2.33 11.02 -6.57
CA GLY A 154 1.54 11.40 -7.75
C GLY A 154 0.74 12.68 -7.54
N ARG A 155 0.04 13.11 -8.59
CA ARG A 155 -0.96 14.16 -8.49
C ARG A 155 -2.03 13.79 -7.47
N THR A 156 -2.56 14.80 -6.80
CA THR A 156 -3.65 14.63 -5.83
C THR A 156 -4.93 14.11 -6.50
N LEU A 157 -5.79 13.47 -5.73
CA LEU A 157 -7.08 13.01 -6.26
C LEU A 157 -7.98 14.18 -6.70
N TYR A 158 -7.84 15.37 -6.09
CA TYR A 158 -8.51 16.58 -6.59
C TYR A 158 -8.15 16.88 -8.04
N GLU A 159 -6.85 16.85 -8.37
CA GLU A 159 -6.37 17.08 -9.73
C GLU A 159 -6.81 15.97 -10.69
N LYS A 160 -6.80 14.71 -10.26
CA LYS A 160 -7.24 13.56 -11.05
C LYS A 160 -8.73 13.58 -11.36
N LEU A 161 -9.53 14.10 -10.44
CA LEU A 161 -10.99 14.27 -10.61
C LEU A 161 -11.36 15.60 -11.29
N GLY A 162 -10.40 16.52 -11.45
CA GLY A 162 -10.66 17.85 -12.05
C GLY A 162 -11.49 18.78 -11.17
N VAL A 163 -11.43 18.62 -9.85
CA VAL A 163 -12.16 19.42 -8.87
C VAL A 163 -11.20 20.28 -8.04
N GLU A 164 -11.68 21.41 -7.55
CA GLU A 164 -10.89 22.31 -6.69
C GLU A 164 -10.98 21.87 -5.22
N LYS A 165 -9.85 21.87 -4.53
CA LYS A 165 -9.83 21.61 -3.10
C LYS A 165 -10.53 22.76 -2.35
N PRO A 166 -11.53 22.49 -1.49
CA PRO A 166 -12.21 23.53 -0.73
C PRO A 166 -11.22 24.23 0.23
N LYS A 167 -11.37 25.54 0.37
CA LYS A 167 -10.49 26.33 1.23
C LYS A 167 -10.73 26.07 2.72
N TYR A 168 -11.97 25.80 3.06
CA TYR A 168 -12.44 25.41 4.40
C TYR A 168 -13.76 24.65 4.23
N GLU A 169 -14.12 23.89 5.24
CA GLU A 169 -15.35 23.14 5.30
C GLU A 169 -16.39 24.00 6.05
N ASP A 170 -17.38 24.53 5.32
CA ASP A 170 -18.49 25.28 5.92
C ASP A 170 -19.45 24.30 6.63
N SER A 171 -20.01 24.71 7.77
CA SER A 171 -20.97 23.87 8.50
C SER A 171 -22.25 23.64 7.72
N SER A 172 -22.64 24.54 6.83
CA SER A 172 -23.79 24.37 5.93
C SER A 172 -23.53 23.27 4.88
N ASP A 173 -22.36 23.26 4.26
CA ASP A 173 -21.96 22.24 3.30
C ASP A 173 -21.82 20.86 3.98
N LEU A 174 -21.23 20.85 5.18
CA LEU A 174 -21.14 19.62 5.98
C LEU A 174 -22.51 19.06 6.34
N LEU A 175 -23.45 19.94 6.74
CA LEU A 175 -24.81 19.51 7.05
C LEU A 175 -25.54 18.96 5.82
N ALA A 176 -25.47 19.66 4.68
CA ALA A 176 -26.08 19.24 3.41
C ALA A 176 -25.51 17.89 2.96
N LEU A 177 -24.19 17.71 3.07
CA LEU A 177 -23.54 16.43 2.75
C LEU A 177 -23.94 15.32 3.72
N CYS A 178 -24.09 15.60 5.02
CA CYS A 178 -24.63 14.64 5.99
C CYS A 178 -26.05 14.20 5.61
N GLU A 179 -26.90 15.15 5.22
CA GLU A 179 -28.29 14.88 4.83
C GLU A 179 -28.34 14.05 3.55
N TYR A 180 -27.52 14.38 2.54
CA TYR A 180 -27.40 13.60 1.30
C TYR A 180 -27.00 12.15 1.58
N LEU A 181 -25.93 11.93 2.38
CA LEU A 181 -25.44 10.59 2.71
C LEU A 181 -26.45 9.79 3.53
N ARG A 182 -27.11 10.42 4.52
CA ARG A 182 -28.17 9.82 5.31
C ARG A 182 -29.34 9.36 4.43
N ASP A 183 -29.80 10.22 3.53
CA ASP A 183 -31.01 9.94 2.73
C ASP A 183 -30.75 8.81 1.74
N ASN A 184 -29.56 8.79 1.10
CA ASN A 184 -29.15 7.68 0.24
C ASN A 184 -28.94 6.38 1.02
N ALA A 185 -28.36 6.44 2.23
CA ALA A 185 -28.24 5.26 3.09
C ALA A 185 -29.61 4.69 3.46
N LYS A 186 -30.59 5.55 3.83
CA LYS A 186 -31.97 5.13 4.10
C LYS A 186 -32.65 4.49 2.90
N GLU A 187 -32.38 4.99 1.70
CA GLU A 187 -32.96 4.39 0.48
C GLU A 187 -32.41 2.97 0.28
N CYS A 188 -31.09 2.78 0.42
CA CYS A 188 -30.47 1.46 0.35
C CYS A 188 -30.94 0.52 1.46
N ALA A 189 -31.22 1.05 2.66
CA ALA A 189 -31.62 0.28 3.84
C ALA A 189 -32.99 -0.44 3.67
N LYS A 190 -33.82 -0.01 2.73
CA LYS A 190 -35.16 -0.61 2.49
C LYS A 190 -35.10 -2.10 2.16
N ASP A 191 -34.02 -2.54 1.52
CA ASP A 191 -33.82 -3.92 1.07
C ASP A 191 -32.87 -4.71 1.99
N ILE A 192 -32.46 -4.13 3.14
CA ILE A 192 -31.47 -4.70 4.04
C ILE A 192 -32.15 -5.33 5.26
N THR A 193 -31.65 -6.49 5.68
CA THR A 193 -32.09 -7.16 6.90
C THR A 193 -31.27 -6.67 8.09
N PHE A 194 -31.94 -6.32 9.17
CA PHE A 194 -31.32 -5.84 10.42
C PHE A 194 -31.56 -6.80 11.60
N ASN A 195 -30.54 -6.87 12.44
CA ASN A 195 -30.60 -7.50 13.77
C ASN A 195 -30.48 -6.42 14.84
N GLU A 196 -31.33 -6.45 15.85
CA GLU A 196 -31.37 -5.43 16.90
C GLU A 196 -30.06 -5.29 17.71
N LEU A 197 -29.22 -6.31 17.74
CA LEU A 197 -27.98 -6.33 18.51
C LEU A 197 -26.74 -5.99 17.67
N THR A 198 -26.72 -6.41 16.39
CA THR A 198 -25.52 -6.38 15.54
C THR A 198 -25.61 -5.42 14.34
N GLY A 199 -26.76 -4.74 14.19
CA GLY A 199 -27.00 -3.89 13.02
C GLY A 199 -27.42 -4.70 11.80
N SER A 200 -27.09 -4.24 10.60
CA SER A 200 -27.40 -4.95 9.35
C SER A 200 -26.65 -6.29 9.26
N VAL A 201 -27.24 -7.20 8.49
CA VAL A 201 -26.66 -8.51 8.21
C VAL A 201 -26.25 -8.55 6.74
N MET A 202 -24.99 -8.84 6.48
CA MET A 202 -24.47 -8.96 5.12
C MET A 202 -25.16 -10.13 4.39
N PRO A 203 -25.82 -9.89 3.23
CA PRO A 203 -26.69 -10.88 2.60
C PRO A 203 -25.95 -11.95 1.80
N TYR A 204 -24.63 -11.90 1.72
CA TYR A 204 -23.82 -12.78 0.89
C TYR A 204 -22.57 -13.27 1.60
N SER A 205 -21.99 -14.33 1.04
CA SER A 205 -20.71 -14.86 1.47
C SER A 205 -19.56 -13.91 1.14
N ARG A 206 -18.41 -14.17 1.72
CA ARG A 206 -17.18 -13.41 1.46
C ARG A 206 -16.70 -13.52 0.03
N ASP A 207 -16.89 -14.69 -0.60
CA ASP A 207 -16.50 -14.90 -2.01
C ASP A 207 -17.43 -14.13 -2.94
N GLU A 208 -18.73 -14.09 -2.66
CA GLU A 208 -19.70 -13.26 -3.39
C GLU A 208 -19.41 -11.77 -3.22
N LEU A 209 -19.07 -11.30 -2.01
CA LEU A 209 -18.63 -9.92 -1.79
C LEU A 209 -17.39 -9.59 -2.64
N ASN A 210 -16.43 -10.51 -2.69
CA ASN A 210 -15.21 -10.32 -3.49
C ASN A 210 -15.53 -10.18 -4.99
N ASP A 211 -16.44 -11.00 -5.51
CA ASP A 211 -16.85 -10.93 -6.92
C ASP A 211 -17.59 -9.62 -7.23
N LEU A 212 -18.55 -9.22 -6.38
CA LEU A 212 -19.28 -7.95 -6.51
C LEU A 212 -18.34 -6.73 -6.48
N LEU A 213 -17.36 -6.71 -5.56
CA LEU A 213 -16.39 -5.62 -5.49
C LEU A 213 -15.40 -5.63 -6.65
N ASN A 214 -15.03 -6.81 -7.17
CA ASN A 214 -14.22 -6.87 -8.40
C ASN A 214 -14.98 -6.29 -9.61
N ASP A 215 -16.26 -6.58 -9.75
CA ASP A 215 -17.09 -6.01 -10.81
C ASP A 215 -17.23 -4.49 -10.66
N ALA A 216 -17.46 -4.00 -9.44
CA ALA A 216 -17.48 -2.58 -9.14
C ALA A 216 -16.13 -1.89 -9.44
N CYS A 217 -15.00 -2.54 -9.10
CA CYS A 217 -13.67 -2.04 -9.43
C CYS A 217 -13.41 -1.94 -10.95
N ILE A 218 -13.92 -2.89 -11.74
CA ILE A 218 -13.77 -2.84 -13.20
C ILE A 218 -14.60 -1.70 -13.76
N LYS A 219 -15.87 -1.55 -13.33
CA LYS A 219 -16.72 -0.40 -13.73
C LYS A 219 -16.07 0.94 -13.32
N ALA A 220 -15.52 1.03 -12.11
CA ALA A 220 -14.80 2.22 -11.67
C ALA A 220 -13.55 2.51 -12.53
N ALA A 221 -12.81 1.47 -12.94
CA ALA A 221 -11.64 1.63 -13.80
C ALA A 221 -12.00 2.06 -15.25
N GLU A 222 -13.20 1.76 -15.72
CA GLU A 222 -13.71 2.27 -17.00
C GLU A 222 -14.06 3.76 -16.94
N LYS A 223 -14.47 4.25 -15.76
CA LYS A 223 -14.86 5.64 -15.52
C LYS A 223 -13.69 6.52 -15.08
N TYR A 224 -12.77 6.00 -14.29
CA TYR A 224 -11.66 6.72 -13.70
C TYR A 224 -10.31 6.12 -14.14
N ASP A 225 -9.60 6.78 -15.01
CA ASP A 225 -8.40 6.28 -15.69
C ASP A 225 -7.19 6.08 -14.77
N PHE A 226 -7.25 6.60 -13.54
CA PHE A 226 -6.25 6.40 -12.49
C PHE A 226 -6.49 5.12 -11.65
N ILE A 227 -7.64 4.44 -11.82
CA ILE A 227 -7.92 3.17 -11.16
C ILE A 227 -7.49 2.02 -12.07
N SER A 228 -6.65 1.12 -11.60
CA SER A 228 -6.20 -0.04 -12.37
C SER A 228 -7.30 -1.11 -12.47
N PRO A 229 -7.61 -1.69 -13.67
CA PRO A 229 -8.62 -2.73 -13.85
C PRO A 229 -8.14 -4.11 -13.36
N LEU A 230 -7.58 -4.19 -12.17
CA LEU A 230 -7.07 -5.41 -11.58
C LEU A 230 -8.22 -6.21 -10.94
N ARG A 231 -8.37 -7.50 -11.33
CA ARG A 231 -9.18 -8.47 -10.59
C ARG A 231 -8.29 -9.23 -9.60
N SER A 232 -8.66 -9.21 -8.34
CA SER A 232 -7.89 -9.81 -7.25
C SER A 232 -8.81 -10.27 -6.12
N ASN A 233 -8.37 -11.25 -5.35
CA ASN A 233 -9.10 -11.73 -4.18
C ASN A 233 -8.55 -11.05 -2.93
N PHE A 234 -9.40 -10.32 -2.20
CA PHE A 234 -9.02 -9.90 -0.87
C PHE A 234 -8.98 -11.11 0.07
N LYS A 235 -8.20 -11.01 1.14
CA LYS A 235 -7.96 -12.10 2.10
C LYS A 235 -8.61 -11.80 3.43
N HIS A 236 -9.15 -12.83 4.04
CA HIS A 236 -9.64 -12.75 5.41
C HIS A 236 -8.51 -13.07 6.37
N VAL A 237 -8.31 -12.21 7.35
CA VAL A 237 -7.37 -12.43 8.44
C VAL A 237 -7.96 -13.47 9.39
N ILE A 238 -7.27 -14.59 9.60
CA ILE A 238 -7.70 -15.68 10.49
C ILE A 238 -7.72 -15.18 11.95
N LEU A 239 -6.74 -14.38 12.33
CA LEU A 239 -6.62 -13.78 13.66
C LEU A 239 -7.36 -12.42 13.77
N SER A 240 -8.45 -12.23 13.04
CA SER A 240 -9.25 -10.99 13.01
C SER A 240 -9.60 -10.49 14.42
N HIS A 241 -10.03 -11.36 15.33
CA HIS A 241 -10.33 -10.99 16.72
C HIS A 241 -9.13 -10.31 17.41
N TYR A 242 -7.91 -10.86 17.25
CA TYR A 242 -6.70 -10.26 17.83
C TYR A 242 -6.27 -9.00 17.08
N MET A 243 -6.46 -8.96 15.75
CA MET A 243 -6.20 -7.77 14.95
C MET A 243 -7.09 -6.60 15.38
N THR A 244 -8.32 -6.83 15.84
CA THR A 244 -9.23 -5.78 16.29
C THR A 244 -8.66 -4.96 17.45
N TYR A 245 -7.81 -5.53 18.32
CA TYR A 245 -7.10 -4.77 19.34
C TYR A 245 -6.13 -3.71 18.79
N THR A 246 -5.77 -3.78 17.51
CA THR A 246 -4.99 -2.74 16.83
C THR A 246 -5.86 -1.60 16.29
N HIS A 247 -7.19 -1.74 16.31
CA HIS A 247 -8.19 -0.88 15.66
C HIS A 247 -8.03 -0.80 14.13
N ILE A 248 -7.35 -1.78 13.51
CA ILE A 248 -7.16 -1.84 12.06
C ILE A 248 -8.24 -2.75 11.45
N SER A 249 -9.05 -2.19 10.56
CA SER A 249 -10.13 -2.91 9.85
C SER A 249 -9.62 -3.66 8.63
N GLY A 250 -8.55 -3.18 8.00
CA GLY A 250 -7.91 -3.82 6.85
C GLY A 250 -6.46 -3.37 6.68
N VAL A 251 -5.71 -4.05 5.85
CA VAL A 251 -4.34 -3.67 5.48
C VAL A 251 -3.93 -4.22 4.11
N TYR A 252 -3.54 -3.33 3.22
CA TYR A 252 -2.84 -3.71 2.00
C TYR A 252 -1.37 -4.00 2.30
N THR A 253 -0.90 -5.21 1.99
CA THR A 253 0.49 -5.59 2.20
C THR A 253 1.27 -5.54 0.89
N TYR A 254 2.07 -4.52 0.74
CA TYR A 254 2.80 -4.20 -0.48
C TYR A 254 3.80 -5.29 -0.92
N TYR A 255 4.32 -6.11 0.00
CA TYR A 255 5.31 -7.15 -0.28
C TYR A 255 4.68 -8.49 -0.70
N THR A 256 3.40 -8.71 -0.42
CA THR A 256 2.62 -9.86 -0.91
C THR A 256 1.60 -9.46 -1.98
N GLY A 257 1.27 -8.17 -2.06
CA GLY A 257 0.25 -7.65 -2.98
C GLY A 257 -1.18 -7.99 -2.55
N GLU A 258 -1.40 -8.36 -1.28
CA GLU A 258 -2.70 -8.78 -0.75
C GLU A 258 -3.44 -7.64 -0.05
N SER A 259 -4.73 -7.54 -0.31
CA SER A 259 -5.69 -6.77 0.49
C SER A 259 -6.23 -7.68 1.59
N ASN A 260 -5.95 -7.38 2.84
CA ASN A 260 -6.30 -8.21 4.00
C ASN A 260 -7.36 -7.53 4.83
N ILE A 261 -8.45 -8.24 5.14
CA ILE A 261 -9.62 -7.69 5.81
C ILE A 261 -9.81 -8.34 7.17
N ASN A 262 -9.97 -7.51 8.20
CA ASN A 262 -10.36 -7.91 9.54
C ASN A 262 -11.87 -8.17 9.58
N THR A 263 -12.26 -9.42 9.55
CA THR A 263 -13.67 -9.84 9.47
C THR A 263 -14.35 -9.92 10.83
N ASN A 264 -13.72 -9.44 11.89
CA ASN A 264 -14.34 -9.32 13.20
C ASN A 264 -15.13 -8.02 13.38
N PHE A 265 -14.97 -7.06 12.48
CA PHE A 265 -15.72 -5.81 12.47
C PHE A 265 -17.20 -6.02 12.08
N PRO A 266 -18.11 -5.10 12.46
CA PRO A 266 -19.52 -5.15 12.08
C PRO A 266 -19.71 -5.25 10.56
N ASP A 267 -20.69 -6.02 10.13
CA ASP A 267 -20.90 -6.41 8.73
C ASP A 267 -20.96 -5.22 7.77
N TYR A 268 -21.64 -4.11 8.15
CA TYR A 268 -21.76 -2.95 7.28
C TYR A 268 -20.42 -2.28 6.94
N THR A 269 -19.38 -2.48 7.75
CA THR A 269 -18.06 -1.89 7.48
C THR A 269 -17.27 -2.67 6.46
N LEU A 270 -17.55 -3.96 6.27
CA LEU A 270 -16.70 -4.88 5.50
C LEU A 270 -16.61 -4.54 4.00
N PRO A 271 -17.73 -4.22 3.29
CA PRO A 271 -17.64 -3.87 1.88
C PRO A 271 -16.78 -2.63 1.61
N TYR A 272 -16.97 -1.57 2.39
CA TYR A 272 -16.19 -0.35 2.25
C TYR A 272 -14.71 -0.55 2.62
N THR A 273 -14.43 -1.27 3.71
CA THR A 273 -13.06 -1.62 4.10
C THR A 273 -12.38 -2.44 3.00
N ALA A 274 -13.07 -3.43 2.43
CA ALA A 274 -12.52 -4.23 1.34
C ALA A 274 -12.23 -3.37 0.10
N ALA A 275 -13.14 -2.48 -0.28
CA ALA A 275 -12.93 -1.53 -1.38
C ALA A 275 -11.74 -0.59 -1.11
N HIS A 276 -11.53 -0.15 0.13
CA HIS A 276 -10.39 0.66 0.55
C HIS A 276 -9.05 -0.07 0.35
N GLU A 277 -8.93 -1.31 0.84
CA GLU A 277 -7.72 -2.11 0.65
C GLU A 277 -7.49 -2.46 -0.82
N MET A 278 -8.57 -2.68 -1.57
CA MET A 278 -8.51 -2.87 -3.01
C MET A 278 -8.12 -1.60 -3.75
N ALA A 279 -8.42 -0.40 -3.24
CA ALA A 279 -7.92 0.87 -3.80
C ALA A 279 -6.41 1.00 -3.63
N HIS A 280 -5.86 0.69 -2.45
CA HIS A 280 -4.42 0.61 -2.24
C HIS A 280 -3.73 -0.37 -3.20
N GLN A 281 -4.32 -1.55 -3.39
CA GLN A 281 -3.82 -2.55 -4.33
C GLN A 281 -3.82 -2.04 -5.79
N ARG A 282 -4.69 -1.08 -6.12
CA ARG A 282 -4.76 -0.43 -7.44
C ARG A 282 -3.85 0.79 -7.57
N GLY A 283 -3.12 1.13 -6.50
CA GLY A 283 -2.07 2.16 -6.51
C GLY A 283 -2.47 3.51 -5.92
N ILE A 284 -3.62 3.58 -5.27
CA ILE A 284 -4.02 4.75 -4.50
C ILE A 284 -3.36 4.65 -3.12
N ALA A 285 -2.30 5.40 -2.89
CA ALA A 285 -1.51 5.27 -1.68
C ALA A 285 -1.95 6.19 -0.52
N PRO A 286 -2.34 7.47 -0.73
CA PRO A 286 -2.79 8.34 0.35
C PRO A 286 -4.11 7.85 0.95
N GLU A 287 -4.21 7.80 2.29
CA GLU A 287 -5.35 7.24 3.02
C GLU A 287 -6.69 7.96 2.75
N ASN A 288 -6.66 9.30 2.72
CA ASN A 288 -7.86 10.08 2.38
C ASN A 288 -8.34 9.83 0.95
N GLU A 289 -7.40 9.64 0.03
CA GLU A 289 -7.71 9.32 -1.37
C GLU A 289 -8.24 7.88 -1.49
N ALA A 290 -7.62 6.92 -0.78
CA ALA A 290 -8.10 5.54 -0.74
C ALA A 290 -9.51 5.43 -0.15
N ASN A 291 -9.81 6.20 0.92
CA ASN A 291 -11.15 6.30 1.47
C ASN A 291 -12.17 6.82 0.45
N PHE A 292 -11.82 7.87 -0.31
CA PHE A 292 -12.74 8.41 -1.31
C PHE A 292 -12.87 7.50 -2.53
N VAL A 293 -11.78 6.88 -2.97
CA VAL A 293 -11.81 5.89 -4.07
C VAL A 293 -12.61 4.64 -3.67
N ALA A 294 -12.56 4.21 -2.41
CA ALA A 294 -13.42 3.15 -1.89
C ALA A 294 -14.91 3.52 -2.04
N TYR A 295 -15.28 4.74 -1.67
CA TYR A 295 -16.62 5.26 -1.91
C TYR A 295 -16.97 5.22 -3.41
N LEU A 296 -16.12 5.74 -4.29
CA LEU A 296 -16.35 5.73 -5.74
C LEU A 296 -16.53 4.30 -6.29
N ILE A 297 -15.70 3.35 -5.85
CA ILE A 297 -15.82 1.93 -6.25
C ILE A 297 -17.17 1.37 -5.81
N CYS A 298 -17.56 1.58 -4.56
CA CYS A 298 -18.83 1.08 -4.03
C CYS A 298 -20.04 1.68 -4.76
N MET A 299 -19.96 2.94 -5.22
CA MET A 299 -21.02 3.58 -5.99
C MET A 299 -21.20 2.99 -7.40
N GLU A 300 -20.17 2.36 -7.95
CA GLU A 300 -20.27 1.63 -9.23
C GLU A 300 -20.86 0.20 -9.06
N SER A 301 -21.17 -0.23 -7.84
CA SER A 301 -21.90 -1.46 -7.58
C SER A 301 -23.40 -1.28 -7.80
N ASP A 302 -24.07 -2.30 -8.37
CA ASP A 302 -25.53 -2.36 -8.44
C ASP A 302 -26.16 -2.87 -7.14
N ASP A 303 -25.35 -3.32 -6.18
CA ASP A 303 -25.79 -3.89 -4.91
C ASP A 303 -26.04 -2.81 -3.86
N ASN A 304 -27.24 -2.84 -3.26
CA ASN A 304 -27.65 -1.85 -2.26
C ASN A 304 -26.88 -1.95 -0.94
N TYR A 305 -26.44 -3.15 -0.54
CA TYR A 305 -25.66 -3.31 0.70
C TYR A 305 -24.25 -2.72 0.57
N ILE A 306 -23.62 -2.89 -0.58
CA ILE A 306 -22.28 -2.31 -0.86
C ILE A 306 -22.37 -0.77 -0.86
N ARG A 307 -23.39 -0.21 -1.52
CA ARG A 307 -23.61 1.25 -1.50
C ARG A 307 -23.94 1.77 -0.10
N TYR A 308 -24.79 1.07 0.64
CA TYR A 308 -25.12 1.37 2.03
C TYR A 308 -23.88 1.45 2.91
N SER A 309 -23.02 0.43 2.83
CA SER A 309 -21.72 0.41 3.53
C SER A 309 -20.92 1.68 3.26
N ALA A 310 -20.80 2.11 2.00
CA ALA A 310 -20.04 3.28 1.63
C ALA A 310 -20.67 4.60 2.11
N TYR A 311 -21.99 4.74 1.99
CA TYR A 311 -22.70 5.91 2.52
C TYR A 311 -22.49 6.06 4.03
N LEU A 312 -22.59 4.97 4.80
CA LEU A 312 -22.41 5.02 6.26
C LEU A 312 -20.97 5.34 6.66
N ASN A 313 -19.99 4.69 6.04
CA ASN A 313 -18.59 4.95 6.38
C ASN A 313 -18.19 6.39 6.03
N LEU A 314 -18.64 6.93 4.89
CA LEU A 314 -18.40 8.32 4.56
C LEU A 314 -19.15 9.27 5.51
N LEU A 315 -20.39 8.94 5.88
CA LEU A 315 -21.19 9.71 6.84
C LEU A 315 -20.50 9.81 8.22
N GLU A 316 -19.82 8.76 8.68
CA GLU A 316 -19.06 8.81 9.95
C GLU A 316 -17.97 9.88 9.92
N TYR A 317 -17.24 10.02 8.81
CA TYR A 317 -16.23 11.09 8.66
C TYR A 317 -16.87 12.47 8.64
N VAL A 318 -17.94 12.66 7.84
CA VAL A 318 -18.59 13.95 7.66
C VAL A 318 -19.26 14.41 8.96
N GLN A 319 -20.03 13.55 9.64
CA GLN A 319 -20.68 13.89 10.90
C GLN A 319 -19.68 14.18 12.04
N SER A 320 -18.54 13.48 12.07
CA SER A 320 -17.45 13.78 13.00
C SER A 320 -16.85 15.16 12.76
N THR A 321 -16.74 15.57 11.49
CA THR A 321 -16.26 16.91 11.11
C THR A 321 -17.30 17.96 11.45
N LEU A 322 -18.59 17.70 11.16
CA LEU A 322 -19.70 18.59 11.54
C LEU A 322 -19.78 18.80 13.06
N TYR A 323 -19.60 17.71 13.85
CA TYR A 323 -19.57 17.81 15.32
C TYR A 323 -18.47 18.76 15.83
N LYS A 324 -17.30 18.76 15.17
CA LYS A 324 -16.18 19.64 15.51
C LYS A 324 -16.44 21.10 15.10
N ALA A 325 -17.07 21.29 13.93
CA ALA A 325 -17.38 22.60 13.36
C ALA A 325 -18.59 23.27 14.03
N ASP A 326 -19.71 22.54 14.17
CA ASP A 326 -20.97 23.03 14.74
C ASP A 326 -21.71 21.92 15.50
N LYS A 327 -21.55 21.92 16.83
CA LYS A 327 -22.20 20.94 17.71
C LYS A 327 -23.72 21.05 17.70
N SER A 328 -24.27 22.23 17.44
CA SER A 328 -25.72 22.46 17.44
C SER A 328 -26.33 21.85 16.17
N ALA A 329 -25.72 22.11 15.01
CA ALA A 329 -26.11 21.52 13.75
C ALA A 329 -25.99 19.98 13.80
N TYR A 330 -24.88 19.45 14.32
CA TYR A 330 -24.70 18.00 14.52
C TYR A 330 -25.81 17.42 15.43
N SER A 331 -26.11 18.06 16.55
CA SER A 331 -27.17 17.59 17.45
C SER A 331 -28.53 17.54 16.76
N ALA A 332 -28.89 18.60 16.02
CA ALA A 332 -30.14 18.62 15.24
C ALA A 332 -30.16 17.50 14.18
N PHE A 333 -29.06 17.33 13.44
CA PHE A 333 -28.90 16.29 12.42
C PHE A 333 -29.03 14.88 13.02
N SER A 334 -28.40 14.59 14.16
CA SER A 334 -28.36 13.28 14.78
C SER A 334 -29.75 12.71 15.09
N TYR A 335 -30.76 13.56 15.39
CA TYR A 335 -32.15 13.14 15.60
C TYR A 335 -32.84 12.75 14.26
N THR A 336 -32.27 13.04 13.12
CA THR A 336 -32.85 12.74 11.80
C THR A 336 -32.31 11.46 11.16
N LEU A 337 -31.32 10.80 11.77
CA LEU A 337 -30.63 9.63 11.22
C LEU A 337 -31.55 8.48 10.82
N GLY A 338 -32.64 8.26 11.57
CA GLY A 338 -33.50 7.10 11.39
C GLY A 338 -33.06 5.90 12.21
N GLU A 339 -33.96 4.93 12.33
CA GLU A 339 -33.77 3.77 13.25
C GLU A 339 -32.66 2.86 12.76
N GLU A 340 -32.61 2.58 11.45
CA GLU A 340 -31.63 1.68 10.82
C GLU A 340 -30.18 2.17 11.01
N ILE A 341 -29.94 3.44 10.69
CA ILE A 341 -28.59 4.04 10.82
C ILE A 341 -28.20 4.17 12.30
N TYR A 342 -29.16 4.54 13.16
CA TYR A 342 -28.91 4.59 14.59
C TYR A 342 -28.55 3.21 15.16
N LEU A 343 -29.21 2.16 14.68
CA LEU A 343 -28.94 0.78 15.08
C LEU A 343 -27.50 0.36 14.72
N GLU A 344 -27.04 0.72 13.52
CA GLU A 344 -25.64 0.44 13.10
C GLU A 344 -24.63 1.12 14.01
N PHE A 345 -24.76 2.42 14.23
CA PHE A 345 -23.82 3.17 15.05
C PHE A 345 -23.84 2.72 16.51
N ARG A 346 -25.00 2.32 17.01
CA ARG A 346 -25.13 1.72 18.35
C ARG A 346 -24.42 0.37 18.42
N ALA A 347 -24.63 -0.49 17.43
CA ALA A 347 -24.00 -1.81 17.36
C ALA A 347 -22.48 -1.69 17.23
N TYR A 348 -22.00 -0.77 16.38
CA TYR A 348 -20.57 -0.46 16.22
C TYR A 348 -19.95 0.03 17.54
N ASN A 349 -20.59 0.96 18.23
CA ASN A 349 -20.11 1.45 19.51
C ASN A 349 -20.07 0.35 20.58
N ALA A 350 -21.10 -0.48 20.67
CA ALA A 350 -21.16 -1.61 21.60
C ALA A 350 -20.06 -2.65 21.29
N PHE A 351 -19.83 -2.94 20.01
CA PHE A 351 -18.72 -3.80 19.58
C PHE A 351 -17.37 -3.26 20.03
N PHE A 352 -17.13 -1.94 19.84
CA PHE A 352 -15.85 -1.33 20.18
C PHE A 352 -15.63 -1.12 21.69
N ASP A 353 -16.64 -1.22 22.53
CA ASP A 353 -16.48 -1.06 24.00
C ASP A 353 -15.45 -2.05 24.58
N GLU A 354 -15.35 -3.26 24.02
CA GLU A 354 -14.34 -4.26 24.41
C GLU A 354 -12.90 -3.85 24.01
N TYR A 355 -12.73 -3.11 22.90
CA TYR A 355 -11.43 -2.85 22.29
C TYR A 355 -10.93 -1.42 22.52
N ARG A 356 -11.76 -0.51 23.01
CA ARG A 356 -11.58 0.96 22.99
C ARG A 356 -10.34 1.45 23.74
N GLN A 357 -10.03 0.88 24.88
CA GLN A 357 -8.89 1.30 25.71
C GLN A 357 -7.87 0.18 25.86
N ASN A 358 -6.89 0.15 24.94
CA ASN A 358 -5.84 -0.83 25.02
C ASN A 358 -4.48 -0.28 24.54
N VAL A 359 -3.39 -0.81 25.09
CA VAL A 359 -2.02 -0.38 24.79
C VAL A 359 -1.65 -0.72 23.33
N VAL A 360 -2.18 -1.81 22.79
CA VAL A 360 -1.87 -2.28 21.43
C VAL A 360 -2.36 -1.27 20.40
N ALA A 361 -3.58 -0.73 20.57
CA ALA A 361 -4.12 0.31 19.69
C ALA A 361 -3.25 1.58 19.72
N ASN A 362 -2.82 2.03 20.90
CA ASN A 362 -1.98 3.21 21.04
C ASN A 362 -0.63 3.04 20.32
N VAL A 363 -0.01 1.87 20.43
CA VAL A 363 1.25 1.55 19.73
C VAL A 363 1.00 1.47 18.22
N SER A 364 -0.05 0.78 17.79
CA SER A 364 -0.44 0.66 16.40
C SER A 364 -0.64 2.03 15.75
N GLN A 365 -1.40 2.91 16.41
CA GLN A 365 -1.65 4.27 15.93
C GLN A 365 -0.36 5.09 15.82
N ALA A 366 0.54 5.02 16.82
CA ALA A 366 1.81 5.75 16.80
C ALA A 366 2.74 5.26 15.66
N VAL A 367 2.77 3.95 15.40
CA VAL A 367 3.53 3.36 14.29
C VAL A 367 2.96 3.82 12.95
N ASN A 368 1.63 3.75 12.78
CA ASN A 368 0.95 4.18 11.55
C ASN A 368 1.15 5.69 11.30
N ASP A 369 1.00 6.52 12.33
CA ASP A 369 1.24 7.97 12.24
C ASP A 369 2.67 8.29 11.78
N THR A 370 3.66 7.59 12.36
CA THR A 370 5.06 7.72 11.97
C THR A 370 5.30 7.30 10.52
N TYR A 371 4.70 6.19 10.10
CA TYR A 371 4.78 5.70 8.74
C TYR A 371 4.20 6.70 7.74
N LEU A 372 2.98 7.20 7.96
CA LEU A 372 2.32 8.16 7.07
C LEU A 372 3.12 9.46 6.94
N LYS A 373 3.64 10.00 8.05
CA LYS A 373 4.50 11.19 8.04
C LYS A 373 5.79 10.96 7.26
N ALA A 374 6.40 9.78 7.37
CA ALA A 374 7.59 9.42 6.60
C ALA A 374 7.32 9.34 5.09
N GLN A 375 6.07 9.12 4.66
CA GLN A 375 5.64 9.14 3.26
C GLN A 375 5.20 10.53 2.77
N GLY A 376 5.43 11.58 3.56
CA GLY A 376 5.05 12.96 3.20
C GLY A 376 3.60 13.33 3.56
N GLN A 377 2.85 12.42 4.21
CA GLN A 377 1.52 12.72 4.74
C GLN A 377 1.64 13.49 6.06
N SER A 378 1.87 14.81 5.98
CA SER A 378 2.15 15.65 7.14
C SER A 378 1.06 15.63 8.22
N ALA A 379 -0.19 15.35 7.83
CA ALA A 379 -1.32 15.18 8.74
C ALA A 379 -1.27 13.86 9.52
N GLY A 380 -0.43 12.87 9.11
CA GLY A 380 -0.38 11.56 9.75
C GLY A 380 -1.75 10.89 9.76
N THR A 381 -2.17 10.33 10.91
CA THR A 381 -3.49 9.68 11.05
C THR A 381 -4.68 10.65 10.92
N ILE A 382 -4.48 11.96 11.05
CA ILE A 382 -5.53 12.96 10.77
C ILE A 382 -5.91 12.96 9.27
N SER A 383 -5.03 12.46 8.38
CA SER A 383 -5.31 12.36 6.94
C SER A 383 -6.59 11.57 6.63
N TYR A 384 -6.97 10.63 7.46
CA TYR A 384 -8.22 9.87 7.27
C TYR A 384 -9.47 10.78 7.22
N SER A 385 -9.50 11.88 7.98
CA SER A 385 -10.61 12.82 7.96
C SER A 385 -10.60 13.76 6.75
N LEU A 386 -9.49 13.85 6.01
CA LEU A 386 -9.40 14.71 4.82
C LEU A 386 -10.24 14.21 3.62
N VAL A 387 -10.82 13.03 3.71
CA VAL A 387 -11.81 12.49 2.76
C VAL A 387 -13.03 13.42 2.64
N VAL A 388 -13.39 14.12 3.70
CA VAL A 388 -14.55 15.04 3.73
C VAL A 388 -14.39 16.16 2.70
N GLY A 389 -13.19 16.73 2.58
CA GLY A 389 -12.91 17.76 1.56
C GLY A 389 -13.06 17.24 0.13
N LEU A 390 -12.70 15.97 -0.14
CA LEU A 390 -12.92 15.33 -1.44
C LEU A 390 -14.43 15.14 -1.70
N ALA A 391 -15.18 14.72 -0.69
CA ALA A 391 -16.62 14.53 -0.80
C ALA A 391 -17.34 15.86 -1.09
N ILE A 392 -17.02 16.94 -0.38
CA ILE A 392 -17.57 18.27 -0.63
C ILE A 392 -17.23 18.76 -2.05
N ALA A 393 -16.01 18.52 -2.53
CA ALA A 393 -15.58 18.99 -3.83
C ALA A 393 -16.18 18.24 -5.02
N TYR A 394 -16.55 16.98 -4.83
CA TYR A 394 -16.91 16.08 -5.94
C TYR A 394 -18.39 15.70 -5.97
N LEU A 395 -19.04 15.56 -4.81
CA LEU A 395 -20.44 15.12 -4.78
C LEU A 395 -21.39 16.29 -5.05
N ASP A 396 -22.38 16.03 -5.87
CA ASP A 396 -23.49 16.96 -6.15
C ASP A 396 -24.63 16.64 -5.17
N TYR A 397 -24.84 17.47 -4.14
CA TYR A 397 -25.78 17.27 -3.03
C TYR A 397 -26.62 18.49 -2.72
#